data_8339cb496bdf895b20a631d562a01070
#
_entry.id   8339cb496bdf895b20a631d562a01070
#
_cell.length_a   1.000
_cell.length_b   1.000
_cell.length_c   1.000
_cell.angle_alpha   90.00
_cell.angle_beta   90.00
_cell.angle_gamma   90.00
#
_symmetry.space_group_name_H-M   'P 1'
#
loop_
_entity.id
_entity.type
_entity.pdbx_description
1 polymer ?
#
loop_
_entity_poly.entity_id
_entity_poly.type
_entity_poly.pdbx_seq_one_letter_code
_entity_poly.pdbx_strand_id
1 'polypeptide(L)'
;MSNIDHIKAILDSTLNLGGRALTFTRETPLLGELPELDSMAVVMVLTGIEERFGIVIEDDEVSAETFETVGSLADFVDEKLRNA
;
A
#
# COMPACT_ATOMS: atom_id res chain seq x y z
N MET A 1 11.65 -12.34 3.50
CA MET A 1 10.66 -11.77 2.57
C MET A 1 10.69 -10.27 2.66
N SER A 2 10.54 -9.60 1.54
CA SER A 2 10.53 -8.15 1.55
C SER A 2 9.14 -7.64 1.93
N ASN A 3 9.08 -6.39 2.40
CA ASN A 3 7.81 -5.78 2.76
C ASN A 3 6.87 -5.63 1.57
N ILE A 4 7.43 -5.60 0.36
CA ILE A 4 6.60 -5.45 -0.84
C ILE A 4 5.62 -6.63 -1.00
N ASP A 5 6.02 -7.82 -0.60
CA ASP A 5 5.13 -8.98 -0.68
C ASP A 5 3.94 -8.82 0.26
N HIS A 6 4.17 -8.28 1.46
CA HIS A 6 3.10 -7.98 2.39
C HIS A 6 2.18 -6.88 1.87
N ILE A 7 2.77 -5.86 1.25
CA ILE A 7 2.01 -4.76 0.65
C ILE A 7 1.09 -5.29 -0.45
N LYS A 8 1.63 -6.16 -1.31
CA LYS A 8 0.83 -6.74 -2.39
C LYS A 8 -0.33 -7.58 -1.84
N ALA A 9 -0.08 -8.34 -0.79
CA ALA A 9 -1.13 -9.13 -0.16
C ALA A 9 -2.22 -8.25 0.45
N ILE A 10 -1.84 -7.14 1.08
CA ILE A 10 -2.79 -6.19 1.64
C ILE A 10 -3.63 -5.55 0.54
N LEU A 11 -3.00 -5.13 -0.56
CA LEU A 11 -3.70 -4.55 -1.69
C LEU A 11 -4.71 -5.54 -2.27
N ASP A 12 -4.29 -6.77 -2.46
CA ASP A 12 -5.15 -7.82 -3.02
C ASP A 12 -6.37 -8.06 -2.16
N SER A 13 -6.14 -8.22 -0.86
CA SER A 13 -7.21 -8.50 0.10
C SER A 13 -8.15 -7.32 0.26
N THR A 14 -7.60 -6.12 0.42
CA THR A 14 -8.38 -4.91 0.69
C THR A 14 -9.21 -4.50 -0.53
N LEU A 15 -8.61 -4.58 -1.72
CA LEU A 15 -9.27 -4.15 -2.96
C LEU A 15 -9.99 -5.30 -3.65
N ASN A 16 -9.92 -6.49 -3.09
CA ASN A 16 -10.62 -7.66 -3.61
C ASN A 16 -10.23 -7.96 -5.06
N LEU A 17 -8.92 -8.04 -5.29
CA LEU A 17 -8.38 -8.16 -6.65
C LEU A 17 -8.27 -9.59 -7.17
N GLY A 18 -8.59 -10.59 -6.32
CA GLY A 18 -8.62 -11.99 -6.76
C GLY A 18 -7.28 -12.55 -7.18
N GLY A 19 -6.19 -12.09 -6.58
CA GLY A 19 -4.85 -12.55 -6.87
C GLY A 19 -4.07 -11.65 -7.82
N ARG A 20 -4.71 -10.66 -8.44
CA ARG A 20 -4.05 -9.78 -9.40
C ARG A 20 -2.86 -9.02 -8.80
N ALA A 21 -3.00 -8.59 -7.53
CA ALA A 21 -1.93 -7.83 -6.89
C ALA A 21 -0.67 -8.64 -6.69
N LEU A 22 -0.77 -9.95 -6.66
CA LEU A 22 0.40 -10.82 -6.47
C LEU A 22 1.34 -10.79 -7.68
N THR A 23 0.85 -10.33 -8.83
CA THR A 23 1.66 -10.18 -10.03
C THR A 23 2.27 -8.78 -10.17
N PHE A 24 1.93 -7.87 -9.26
CA PHE A 24 2.44 -6.50 -9.31
C PHE A 24 3.94 -6.46 -9.03
N THR A 25 4.60 -5.47 -9.63
CA THR A 25 6.01 -5.17 -9.40
C THR A 25 6.13 -3.81 -8.73
N ARG A 26 7.35 -3.41 -8.39
CA ARG A 26 7.58 -2.08 -7.81
C ARG A 26 7.11 -0.95 -8.73
N GLU A 27 7.18 -1.17 -10.02
CA GLU A 27 6.82 -0.15 -11.02
C GLU A 27 5.33 -0.12 -11.33
N THR A 28 4.55 -1.07 -10.79
CA THR A 28 3.11 -1.11 -11.05
C THR A 28 2.43 0.13 -10.51
N PRO A 29 1.78 0.94 -11.38
CA PRO A 29 1.07 2.13 -10.91
C PRO A 29 -0.17 1.76 -10.12
N LEU A 30 -0.46 2.55 -9.10
CA LEU A 30 -1.63 2.34 -8.25
C LEU A 30 -2.68 3.42 -8.46
N LEU A 31 -2.38 4.64 -8.00
CA LEU A 31 -3.34 5.73 -8.04
C LEU A 31 -3.58 6.15 -9.50
N GLY A 32 -4.83 6.18 -9.90
CA GLY A 32 -5.22 6.53 -11.25
C GLY A 32 -5.24 5.37 -12.23
N GLU A 33 -4.58 4.26 -11.90
CA GLU A 33 -4.53 3.09 -12.77
C GLU A 33 -5.42 1.95 -12.27
N LEU A 34 -5.65 1.89 -10.96
CA LEU A 34 -6.56 0.90 -10.38
C LEU A 34 -7.90 1.57 -10.09
N PRO A 35 -8.96 1.21 -10.83
CA PRO A 35 -10.29 1.78 -10.57
C PRO A 35 -10.78 1.47 -9.16
N GLU A 36 -10.32 0.37 -8.59
CA GLU A 36 -10.68 -0.04 -7.24
C GLU A 36 -10.08 0.85 -6.16
N LEU A 37 -9.02 1.59 -6.49
CA LEU A 37 -8.31 2.43 -5.51
C LEU A 37 -8.87 3.85 -5.51
N ASP A 38 -9.96 4.04 -4.77
CA ASP A 38 -10.57 5.36 -4.55
C ASP A 38 -10.21 5.87 -3.16
N SER A 39 -10.78 7.01 -2.75
CA SER A 39 -10.47 7.62 -1.45
C SER A 39 -10.74 6.69 -0.29
N MET A 40 -11.84 5.96 -0.33
CA MET A 40 -12.19 5.02 0.73
C MET A 40 -11.21 3.85 0.76
N ALA A 41 -10.85 3.35 -0.43
CA ALA A 41 -9.91 2.24 -0.54
C ALA A 41 -8.54 2.62 -0.01
N VAL A 42 -8.09 3.85 -0.26
CA VAL A 42 -6.82 4.35 0.28
C VAL A 42 -6.82 4.24 1.81
N VAL A 43 -7.90 4.70 2.46
CA VAL A 43 -8.03 4.61 3.91
C VAL A 43 -7.97 3.15 4.37
N MET A 44 -8.67 2.27 3.67
CA MET A 44 -8.70 0.85 4.03
C MET A 44 -7.33 0.19 3.88
N VAL A 45 -6.61 0.54 2.82
CA VAL A 45 -5.25 0.02 2.61
C VAL A 45 -4.32 0.49 3.73
N LEU A 46 -4.40 1.77 4.09
CA LEU A 46 -3.58 2.31 5.18
C LEU A 46 -3.89 1.61 6.49
N THR A 47 -5.16 1.38 6.78
CA THR A 47 -5.56 0.67 7.99
C THR A 47 -5.00 -0.75 7.99
N GLY A 48 -5.07 -1.44 6.86
CA GLY A 48 -4.51 -2.78 6.73
C GLY A 48 -3.00 -2.81 6.97
N ILE A 49 -2.30 -1.80 6.46
CA ILE A 49 -0.86 -1.66 6.67
C ILE A 49 -0.56 -1.42 8.15
N GLU A 50 -1.31 -0.53 8.79
CA GLU A 50 -1.12 -0.26 10.21
C GLU A 50 -1.28 -1.52 11.04
N GLU A 51 -2.31 -2.31 10.76
CA GLU A 51 -2.58 -3.54 11.49
C GLU A 51 -1.52 -4.61 11.22
N ARG A 52 -1.11 -4.73 9.96
CA ARG A 52 -0.16 -5.76 9.56
C ARG A 52 1.23 -5.51 10.15
N PHE A 53 1.67 -4.27 10.16
CA PHE A 53 3.02 -3.92 10.58
C PHE A 53 3.09 -3.35 12.01
N GLY A 54 1.95 -3.11 12.65
CA GLY A 54 1.91 -2.57 14.00
C GLY A 54 2.40 -1.14 14.09
N ILE A 55 2.09 -0.32 13.08
CA ILE A 55 2.52 1.07 13.01
C ILE A 55 1.30 1.98 12.96
N VAL A 56 1.54 3.27 13.22
CA VAL A 56 0.51 4.31 13.10
C VAL A 56 0.90 5.24 11.97
N ILE A 57 -0.04 5.49 11.06
CA ILE A 57 0.18 6.38 9.92
C ILE A 57 -0.74 7.57 10.05
N GLU A 58 -0.16 8.78 10.13
CA GLU A 58 -0.92 10.00 10.21
C GLU A 58 -1.32 10.47 8.81
N ASP A 59 -2.46 11.13 8.71
CA ASP A 59 -2.99 11.59 7.42
C ASP A 59 -2.01 12.52 6.69
N ASP A 60 -1.30 13.36 7.43
CA ASP A 60 -0.37 14.31 6.84
C ASP A 60 0.95 13.69 6.38
N GLU A 61 1.20 12.43 6.72
CA GLU A 61 2.38 11.70 6.25
C GLU A 61 2.17 11.13 4.85
N VAL A 62 0.93 11.05 4.39
CA VAL A 62 0.57 10.39 3.14
C VAL A 62 0.24 11.43 2.08
N SER A 63 0.75 11.21 0.87
CA SER A 63 0.46 12.07 -0.28
C SER A 63 0.11 11.21 -1.48
N ALA A 64 -0.28 11.86 -2.57
CA ALA A 64 -0.55 11.15 -3.83
C ALA A 64 0.69 10.36 -4.29
N GLU A 65 1.88 10.89 -4.02
CA GLU A 65 3.13 10.22 -4.39
C GLU A 65 3.32 8.90 -3.66
N THR A 66 2.81 8.79 -2.43
CA THR A 66 2.89 7.55 -1.66
C THR A 66 2.22 6.40 -2.41
N PHE A 67 1.11 6.68 -3.07
CA PHE A 67 0.32 5.68 -3.78
C PHE A 67 0.56 5.68 -5.29
N GLU A 68 1.62 6.32 -5.76
CA GLU A 68 1.93 6.38 -7.19
C GLU A 68 2.21 5.00 -7.75
N THR A 69 3.05 4.22 -7.07
CA THR A 69 3.36 2.85 -7.46
C THR A 69 3.41 1.95 -6.23
N VAL A 70 3.45 0.64 -6.48
CA VAL A 70 3.65 -0.35 -5.41
C VAL A 70 4.97 -0.06 -4.69
N GLY A 71 6.01 0.28 -5.45
CA GLY A 71 7.33 0.58 -4.87
C GLY A 71 7.33 1.79 -3.97
N SER A 72 6.64 2.88 -4.36
CA SER A 72 6.58 4.07 -3.53
C SER A 72 5.85 3.81 -2.23
N LEU A 73 4.78 2.99 -2.27
CA LEU A 73 4.06 2.60 -1.06
C LEU A 73 4.93 1.73 -0.16
N ALA A 74 5.64 0.77 -0.74
CA ALA A 74 6.53 -0.11 0.02
C ALA A 74 7.67 0.68 0.66
N ASP A 75 8.25 1.65 -0.05
CA ASP A 75 9.31 2.49 0.49
C ASP A 75 8.82 3.33 1.65
N PHE A 76 7.60 3.85 1.56
CA PHE A 76 6.98 4.61 2.64
C PHE A 76 6.86 3.74 3.90
N VAL A 77 6.38 2.52 3.75
CA VAL A 77 6.23 1.59 4.87
C VAL A 77 7.60 1.23 5.46
N ASP A 78 8.59 0.98 4.60
CA ASP A 78 9.94 0.66 5.05
C ASP A 78 10.52 1.79 5.89
N GLU A 79 10.30 3.03 5.47
CA GLU A 79 10.77 4.20 6.21
C GLU A 79 10.08 4.32 7.57
N LYS A 80 8.76 4.09 7.61
CA LYS A 80 8.03 4.10 8.88
C LYS A 80 8.56 3.06 9.83
N LEU A 81 8.87 1.87 9.33
CA LEU A 81 9.38 0.78 10.17
C LEU A 81 10.78 1.10 10.72
N ARG A 82 11.63 1.75 9.92
CA ARG A 82 12.95 2.15 10.37
C ARG A 82 12.90 3.21 11.46
N ASN A 83 11.86 4.05 11.44
CA ASN A 83 11.71 5.16 12.37
C ASN A 83 10.76 4.86 13.53
N ALA A 84 10.28 3.65 13.58
CA ALA A 84 9.35 3.24 14.64
C ALA A 84 10.06 2.93 15.95
#